data_07292bd961a06fd72ec916856ef8ed7f
#
_entry.id   07292bd961a06fd72ec916856ef8ed7f
#
_cell.length_a   1.000
_cell.length_b   1.000
_cell.length_c   1.000
_cell.angle_alpha   90.00
_cell.angle_beta   90.00
_cell.angle_gamma   90.00
#
_symmetry.space_group_name_H-M   'P 1'
#
loop_
_entity.id
_entity.type
_entity.pdbx_description
1 polymer ?
#
loop_
_entity_poly.entity_id
_entity_poly.type
_entity_poly.pdbx_seq_one_letter_code
_entity_poly.pdbx_strand_id
1 'polypeptide(L)'
;MKIDVIIPVYRPTEKLHKVLYRLCRQTHLPEQIILLHTRDGIKLDVSVCKDRVSVTEIPILEKEFDHGRTREQGIWMSDADIVVMMTQDAVPADPFLLEKLSEVLNEHPDAV
;
A
#
# COMPACT_ATOMS: atom_id res chain seq x y z
N MET A 1 11.18 2.02 -12.14
CA MET A 1 10.56 3.04 -11.25
C MET A 1 10.30 2.47 -9.87
N LYS A 2 10.52 3.28 -8.86
CA LYS A 2 10.19 2.90 -7.48
C LYS A 2 8.71 3.14 -7.22
N ILE A 3 8.02 2.15 -6.67
CA ILE A 3 6.60 2.21 -6.35
C ILE A 3 6.42 2.02 -4.85
N ASP A 4 5.73 2.96 -4.21
CA ASP A 4 5.25 2.79 -2.84
C ASP A 4 3.75 2.54 -2.88
N VAL A 5 3.30 1.59 -2.06
CA VAL A 5 1.88 1.30 -1.91
C VAL A 5 1.43 1.79 -0.54
N ILE A 6 0.36 2.57 -0.52
CA ILE A 6 -0.19 3.14 0.72
C ILE A 6 -1.59 2.57 0.93
N ILE A 7 -1.82 2.01 2.10
CA ILE A 7 -3.09 1.36 2.44
C ILE A 7 -3.59 1.92 3.77
N PRO A 8 -4.68 2.72 3.76
CA PRO A 8 -5.37 3.07 5.00
C PRO A 8 -6.04 1.81 5.57
N VAL A 9 -5.84 1.56 6.85
CA VAL A 9 -6.35 0.34 7.51
C VAL A 9 -7.19 0.71 8.72
N TYR A 10 -8.40 0.15 8.79
CA TYR A 10 -9.31 0.27 9.92
C TYR A 10 -10.14 -0.99 10.04
N ARG A 11 -10.06 -1.66 11.20
CA ARG A 11 -10.76 -2.93 11.46
C ARG A 11 -10.64 -3.91 10.28
N PRO A 12 -9.40 -4.29 9.92
CA PRO A 12 -9.18 -5.11 8.74
C PRO A 12 -9.74 -6.53 8.92
N THR A 13 -10.10 -7.13 7.78
CA THR A 13 -10.47 -8.53 7.71
C THR A 13 -9.29 -9.34 7.16
N GLU A 14 -9.49 -10.66 6.96
CA GLU A 14 -8.48 -11.52 6.35
C GLU A 14 -8.11 -11.08 4.92
N LYS A 15 -8.91 -10.24 4.30
CA LYS A 15 -8.61 -9.70 2.97
C LYS A 15 -7.33 -8.87 2.96
N LEU A 16 -7.04 -8.15 4.05
CA LEU A 16 -5.79 -7.40 4.15
C LEU A 16 -4.58 -8.34 4.04
N HIS A 17 -4.63 -9.50 4.67
CA HIS A 17 -3.57 -10.49 4.58
C HIS A 17 -3.37 -10.93 3.13
N LYS A 18 -4.46 -11.13 2.38
CA LYS A 18 -4.39 -11.49 0.96
C LYS A 18 -3.82 -10.35 0.11
N VAL A 19 -4.18 -9.11 0.43
CA VAL A 19 -3.64 -7.94 -0.26
C VAL A 19 -2.11 -7.91 -0.08
N LEU A 20 -1.62 -8.03 1.14
CA LEU A 20 -0.20 -8.03 1.44
C LEU A 20 0.51 -9.20 0.76
N TYR A 21 -0.07 -10.40 0.83
CA TYR A 21 0.48 -11.58 0.18
C TYR A 21 0.68 -11.35 -1.31
N ARG A 22 -0.34 -10.83 -1.99
CA ARG A 22 -0.29 -10.58 -3.43
C ARG A 22 0.66 -9.44 -3.81
N LEU A 23 0.73 -8.39 -2.98
CA LEU A 23 1.66 -7.28 -3.22
C LEU A 23 3.11 -7.73 -3.12
N CYS A 24 3.43 -8.62 -2.20
CA CYS A 24 4.80 -9.10 -2.01
C CYS A 24 5.22 -10.14 -3.04
N ARG A 25 4.33 -10.50 -3.96
CA ARG A 25 4.59 -11.47 -5.02
C ARG A 25 4.33 -10.90 -6.42
N GLN A 26 4.32 -9.57 -6.51
CA GLN A 26 4.23 -8.91 -7.81
C GLN A 26 5.54 -9.08 -8.59
N THR A 27 5.45 -9.12 -9.92
CA THR A 27 6.64 -9.17 -10.79
C THR A 27 7.47 -7.90 -10.65
N HIS A 28 6.81 -6.76 -10.42
CA HIS A 28 7.46 -5.52 -10.04
C HIS A 28 7.17 -5.30 -8.57
N LEU A 29 8.12 -5.61 -7.69
CA LEU A 29 7.91 -5.46 -6.25
C LEU A 29 7.82 -3.99 -5.84
N PRO A 30 6.91 -3.64 -4.92
CA PRO A 30 6.91 -2.30 -4.37
C PRO A 30 8.19 -2.07 -3.56
N GLU A 31 8.64 -0.83 -3.51
CA GLU A 31 9.79 -0.44 -2.67
C GLU A 31 9.43 -0.58 -1.20
N GLN A 32 8.23 -0.10 -0.84
CA GLN A 32 7.67 -0.29 0.50
C GLN A 32 6.15 -0.27 0.46
N ILE A 33 5.56 -0.85 1.50
CA ILE A 33 4.13 -0.77 1.75
C ILE A 33 3.95 0.04 3.05
N ILE A 34 3.17 1.11 2.98
CA ILE A 34 2.88 1.95 4.12
C ILE A 34 1.44 1.68 4.56
N LEU A 35 1.28 1.17 5.79
CA LEU A 35 -0.02 0.91 6.38
C LEU A 35 -0.36 2.04 7.34
N LEU A 36 -1.34 2.84 6.98
CA LEU A 36 -1.85 3.91 7.84
C LEU A 36 -2.95 3.31 8.71
N HIS A 37 -2.56 2.75 9.85
CA HIS A 37 -3.44 1.95 10.70
C HIS A 37 -4.12 2.78 11.76
N THR A 38 -5.42 3.02 11.60
CA THR A 38 -6.25 3.64 12.63
C THR A 38 -6.30 2.71 13.85
N ARG A 39 -6.06 3.25 15.03
CA ARG A 39 -6.02 2.47 16.27
C ARG A 39 -7.37 1.82 16.54
N ASP A 40 -7.42 0.52 16.41
CA ASP A 40 -8.62 -0.31 16.61
C ASP A 40 -8.35 -1.48 17.56
N GLY A 41 -7.15 -1.54 18.14
CA GLY A 41 -6.73 -2.62 19.03
C GLY A 41 -6.33 -3.90 18.30
N ILE A 42 -6.35 -3.91 16.97
CA ILE A 42 -5.98 -5.07 16.17
C ILE A 42 -4.50 -5.03 15.83
N LYS A 43 -3.81 -6.14 16.08
CA LYS A 43 -2.40 -6.28 15.70
C LYS A 43 -2.31 -6.87 14.29
N LEU A 44 -1.58 -6.18 13.41
CA LEU A 44 -1.43 -6.61 12.03
C LEU A 44 -0.30 -7.65 11.91
N ASP A 45 -0.55 -8.68 11.12
CA ASP A 45 0.46 -9.67 10.76
C ASP A 45 0.97 -9.36 9.36
N VAL A 46 2.20 -8.89 9.27
CA VAL A 46 2.86 -8.53 8.01
C VAL A 46 3.97 -9.52 7.63
N SER A 47 3.99 -10.67 8.27
CA SER A 47 5.04 -11.69 8.07
C SER A 47 5.13 -12.21 6.64
N VAL A 48 4.02 -12.16 5.88
CA VAL A 48 4.00 -12.60 4.47
C VAL A 48 4.90 -11.75 3.57
N CYS A 49 5.24 -10.54 4.02
CA CYS A 49 6.11 -9.62 3.28
C CYS A 49 7.56 -9.67 3.76
N LYS A 50 7.85 -10.43 4.82
CA LYS A 50 9.18 -10.52 5.40
C LYS A 50 10.20 -10.95 4.34
N ASP A 51 11.34 -10.27 4.31
CA ASP A 51 12.44 -10.52 3.40
C ASP A 51 12.14 -10.25 1.92
N ARG A 52 10.96 -9.71 1.62
CA ARG A 52 10.57 -9.37 0.24
C ARG A 52 10.35 -7.88 0.06
N VAL A 53 9.53 -7.29 0.93
CA VAL A 53 9.14 -5.87 0.83
C VAL A 53 9.15 -5.28 2.23
N SER A 54 9.67 -4.06 2.35
CA SER A 54 9.61 -3.33 3.61
C SER A 54 8.18 -2.86 3.88
N VAL A 55 7.68 -3.12 5.08
CA VAL A 55 6.34 -2.69 5.51
C VAL A 55 6.49 -1.74 6.69
N THR A 56 5.94 -0.53 6.53
CA THR A 56 5.94 0.48 7.58
C THR A 56 4.51 0.67 8.07
N GLU A 57 4.28 0.50 9.36
CA GLU A 57 2.98 0.72 9.97
C GLU A 57 3.01 2.04 10.74
N ILE A 58 2.04 2.92 10.44
CA ILE A 58 1.93 4.22 11.09
C ILE A 58 0.59 4.27 11.82
N PRO A 59 0.59 4.37 13.15
CA PRO A 59 -0.66 4.43 13.92
C PRO A 59 -1.31 5.80 13.76
N ILE A 60 -2.64 5.77 13.58
CA ILE A 60 -3.46 6.98 13.47
C ILE A 60 -4.58 6.87 14.51
N LEU A 61 -4.86 7.97 15.22
CA LEU A 61 -5.97 8.00 16.15
C LEU A 61 -7.29 7.99 15.39
N GLU A 62 -8.29 7.25 15.88
CA GLU A 62 -9.58 7.12 15.22
C GLU A 62 -10.22 8.47 14.93
N LYS A 63 -10.14 9.41 15.89
CA LYS A 63 -10.68 10.77 15.74
C LYS A 63 -9.95 11.60 14.70
N GLU A 64 -8.76 11.19 14.31
CA GLU A 64 -7.96 11.86 13.29
C GLU A 64 -8.15 11.24 11.91
N PHE A 65 -8.93 10.16 11.84
CA PHE A 65 -9.14 9.45 10.58
C PHE A 65 -9.99 10.31 9.64
N ASP A 66 -9.38 10.73 8.55
CA ASP A 66 -10.00 11.45 7.46
C ASP A 66 -9.37 10.94 6.18
N HIS A 67 -10.17 10.44 5.25
CA HIS A 67 -9.65 9.83 4.03
C HIS A 67 -8.70 10.75 3.26
N GLY A 68 -9.05 12.04 3.16
CA GLY A 68 -8.21 13.01 2.48
C GLY A 68 -6.89 13.24 3.18
N ARG A 69 -6.91 13.51 4.48
CA ARG A 69 -5.71 13.77 5.27
C ARG A 69 -4.82 12.54 5.39
N THR A 70 -5.44 11.36 5.56
CA THR A 70 -4.70 10.12 5.67
C THR A 70 -3.94 9.83 4.38
N ARG A 71 -4.58 10.05 3.24
CA ARG A 71 -3.92 9.89 1.93
C ARG A 71 -2.78 10.88 1.75
N GLU A 72 -3.00 12.15 2.07
CA GLU A 72 -1.96 13.18 1.99
C GLU A 72 -0.76 12.83 2.85
N GLN A 73 -0.99 12.39 4.08
CA GLN A 73 0.06 11.98 4.99
C GLN A 73 0.92 10.87 4.37
N GLY A 74 0.28 9.87 3.77
CA GLY A 74 0.99 8.79 3.10
C GLY A 74 1.83 9.29 1.94
N ILE A 75 1.29 10.18 1.11
CA ILE A 75 2.01 10.76 -0.03
C ILE A 75 3.23 11.54 0.44
N TRP A 76 3.09 12.35 1.50
CA TRP A 76 4.20 13.14 2.04
C TRP A 76 5.33 12.27 2.60
N MET A 77 5.05 11.02 2.98
CA MET A 77 6.03 10.10 3.53
C MET A 77 6.75 9.27 2.47
N SER A 78 6.31 9.38 1.22
CA SER A 78 6.87 8.61 0.11
C SER A 78 7.81 9.48 -0.72
N ASP A 79 8.96 8.91 -1.08
CA ASP A 79 9.89 9.50 -2.04
C ASP A 79 9.98 8.65 -3.31
N ALA A 80 9.02 7.76 -3.52
CA ALA A 80 8.98 6.91 -4.70
C ALA A 80 8.54 7.68 -5.95
N ASP A 81 8.84 7.11 -7.11
CA ASP A 81 8.43 7.68 -8.40
C ASP A 81 6.92 7.57 -8.59
N ILE A 82 6.32 6.50 -8.08
CA ILE A 82 4.90 6.21 -8.19
C ILE A 82 4.37 5.87 -6.80
N VAL A 83 3.24 6.48 -6.44
CA VAL A 83 2.51 6.16 -5.22
C VAL A 83 1.17 5.55 -5.62
N VAL A 84 0.91 4.33 -5.16
CA VAL A 84 -0.34 3.62 -5.41
C VAL A 84 -1.16 3.60 -4.13
N MET A 85 -2.35 4.20 -4.19
CA MET A 85 -3.28 4.19 -3.07
C MET A 85 -4.21 2.99 -3.24
N MET A 86 -4.27 2.12 -2.24
CA MET A 86 -5.14 0.94 -2.27
C MET A 86 -6.03 0.89 -1.03
N THR A 87 -7.21 0.32 -1.18
CA THR A 87 -8.05 0.01 -0.02
C THR A 87 -7.61 -1.32 0.60
N GLN A 88 -7.94 -1.52 1.87
CA GLN A 88 -7.49 -2.71 2.62
C GLN A 88 -8.07 -4.04 2.14
N ASP A 89 -9.10 -3.99 1.28
CA ASP A 89 -9.75 -5.18 0.74
C ASP A 89 -9.61 -5.31 -0.78
N ALA A 90 -8.80 -4.47 -1.41
CA ALA A 90 -8.56 -4.49 -2.86
C ALA A 90 -7.45 -5.49 -3.21
N VAL A 91 -7.80 -6.78 -3.25
CA VAL A 91 -6.84 -7.85 -3.53
C VAL A 91 -6.43 -7.81 -5.02
N PRO A 92 -5.12 -7.66 -5.33
CA PRO A 92 -4.68 -7.72 -6.73
C PRO A 92 -5.07 -9.04 -7.39
N ALA A 93 -5.65 -8.96 -8.59
CA ALA A 93 -6.15 -10.13 -9.31
C ALA A 93 -5.03 -11.02 -9.87
N ASP A 94 -3.87 -10.43 -10.20
CA ASP A 94 -2.74 -11.13 -10.78
C ASP A 94 -1.40 -10.52 -10.30
N PRO A 95 -0.25 -11.17 -10.61
CA PRO A 95 1.05 -10.66 -10.17
C PRO A 95 1.63 -9.53 -11.03
N PHE A 96 0.87 -9.02 -12.00
CA PHE A 96 1.37 -8.03 -12.98
C PHE A 96 0.81 -6.63 -12.78
N LEU A 97 0.02 -6.40 -11.72
CA LEU A 97 -0.64 -5.10 -11.50
C LEU A 97 0.37 -3.94 -11.47
N LEU A 98 1.38 -4.04 -10.63
CA LEU A 98 2.37 -2.97 -10.47
C LEU A 98 3.27 -2.82 -11.69
N GLU A 99 3.60 -3.92 -12.35
CA GLU A 99 4.35 -3.90 -13.59
C GLU A 99 3.59 -3.13 -14.68
N LYS A 100 2.31 -3.43 -14.84
CA LYS A 100 1.45 -2.75 -15.82
C LYS A 100 1.31 -1.26 -15.52
N LEU A 101 1.13 -0.90 -14.25
CA LEU A 101 1.04 0.51 -13.85
C LEU A 101 2.35 1.24 -14.15
N SER A 102 3.48 0.63 -13.87
CA SER A 102 4.79 1.20 -14.16
C SER A 102 4.98 1.43 -15.66
N GLU A 103 4.60 0.44 -16.49
CA GLU A 103 4.70 0.56 -17.93
C GLU A 103 3.83 1.69 -18.49
N VAL A 104 2.56 1.76 -18.06
CA VAL A 104 1.63 2.80 -18.51
C VAL A 104 2.14 4.19 -18.16
N LEU A 105 2.61 4.39 -16.95
CA LEU A 105 3.10 5.70 -16.50
C LEU A 105 4.43 6.06 -17.14
N ASN A 106 5.25 5.08 -17.48
CA ASN A 106 6.50 5.31 -18.20
C ASN A 106 6.26 5.72 -19.66
N GLU A 107 5.24 5.15 -20.30
CA GLU A 107 4.85 5.50 -21.67
C GLU A 107 4.04 6.79 -21.74
N HIS A 108 3.31 7.12 -20.66
CA HIS A 108 2.43 8.28 -20.58
C HIS A 108 2.73 9.09 -19.32
N PRO A 109 3.89 9.78 -19.28
CA PRO A 109 4.32 10.49 -18.07
C PRO A 109 3.37 11.60 -17.63
N ASP A 110 2.44 12.03 -18.50
CA ASP A 110 1.41 13.02 -18.17
C ASP A 110 0.18 12.40 -17.51
N ALA A 111 0.08 11.07 -17.46
CA ALA A 111 -1.01 10.38 -16.81
C ALA A 111 -0.84 10.45 -15.30
N VAL A 112 -1.87 10.88 -14.60
CA VAL A 112 -1.86 11.08 -13.16
C VAL A 112 -2.82 10.12 -12.47
#